data_92e683a3cd4ff1e6ba7cb5dbe0451573
#
_entry.id   92e683a3cd4ff1e6ba7cb5dbe0451573
#
_cell.length_a   1.000
_cell.length_b   1.000
_cell.length_c   1.000
_cell.angle_alpha   90.00
_cell.angle_beta   90.00
_cell.angle_gamma   90.00
#
_symmetry.space_group_name_H-M   'P 1'
#
loop_
_entity.id
_entity.type
_entity.pdbx_description
1 polymer ?
#
loop_
_entity_poly.entity_id
_entity_poly.type
_entity_poly.pdbx_seq_one_letter_code
_entity_poly.pdbx_strand_id
1 'polypeptide(L)'
;VRVPRPDEVSLREAVELVEQAYGDELRQNPSTAVNTLLKAVADTGDAARRYALLTVAERVAVEADDADLALNVVGQRIAMFDEDGMRARHGVLVKLKKSVKKFDSALFKLAATIAEEAAASGDFNLADGAADVALDIAVTIDRDEKRALADYRKSRQPQQPPPEPIARPLIADAKQLQKSLQDRRQQAAGFHEAEQRLLANPSDVESARQVGEYLCFVKQDWGRGLKYLARAGNEPVRELAGQELAAVGDSTADPGPRFRLAGGWWRAADGGTLTAPQAAAARAHAAEIYAEIMAQLTDPIELALAKKRSGREPDPPASNEPVKPGAEPQAGDRRPR
;
A
#
# COMPACT_ATOMS: atom_id res chain seq x y z
N VAL A 1 8.08 19.90 1.05
CA VAL A 1 8.23 19.62 2.50
C VAL A 1 6.86 19.81 3.12
N ARG A 2 6.34 18.82 3.86
CA ARG A 2 5.07 18.91 4.56
C ARG A 2 5.21 19.85 5.77
N VAL A 3 4.15 20.59 6.05
CA VAL A 3 4.09 21.52 7.18
C VAL A 3 3.56 20.77 8.41
N PRO A 4 4.08 20.99 9.63
CA PRO A 4 3.51 20.43 10.84
C PRO A 4 2.02 20.75 10.97
N ARG A 5 1.24 19.82 11.51
CA ARG A 5 -0.15 20.06 11.83
C ARG A 5 -0.25 21.20 12.85
N PRO A 6 -1.14 22.20 12.66
CA PRO A 6 -1.38 23.26 13.63
C PRO A 6 -1.83 22.70 14.99
N ASP A 7 -1.51 23.42 16.07
CA ASP A 7 -2.03 23.13 17.39
C ASP A 7 -3.56 23.31 17.46
N GLU A 8 -4.18 22.67 18.46
CA GLU A 8 -5.65 22.65 18.58
C GLU A 8 -6.28 24.02 18.80
N VAL A 9 -5.58 24.95 19.48
CA VAL A 9 -6.10 26.28 19.76
C VAL A 9 -6.11 27.12 18.49
N SER A 10 -4.97 27.20 17.81
CA SER A 10 -4.84 27.89 16.52
C SER A 10 -5.79 27.35 15.46
N LEU A 11 -6.00 26.01 15.46
CA LEU A 11 -6.92 25.38 14.54
C LEU A 11 -8.38 25.75 14.83
N ARG A 12 -8.78 25.76 16.08
CA ARG A 12 -10.15 26.12 16.47
C ARG A 12 -10.47 27.57 16.06
N GLU A 13 -9.60 28.51 16.39
CA GLU A 13 -9.75 29.90 16.00
C GLU A 13 -9.83 30.08 14.49
N ALA A 14 -8.97 29.36 13.75
CA ALA A 14 -8.98 29.40 12.28
C ALA A 14 -10.26 28.80 11.69
N VAL A 15 -10.81 27.72 12.27
CA VAL A 15 -12.08 27.12 11.83
C VAL A 15 -13.24 28.09 12.07
N GLU A 16 -13.31 28.73 13.23
CA GLU A 16 -14.32 29.75 13.51
C GLU A 16 -14.28 30.91 12.53
N LEU A 17 -13.09 31.39 12.15
CA LEU A 17 -12.93 32.41 11.13
C LEU A 17 -13.43 31.96 9.75
N VAL A 18 -13.13 30.72 9.35
CA VAL A 18 -13.60 30.15 8.08
C VAL A 18 -15.12 30.02 8.09
N GLU A 19 -15.72 29.55 9.17
CA GLU A 19 -17.18 29.43 9.31
C GLU A 19 -17.88 30.78 9.30
N GLN A 20 -17.30 31.80 9.90
CA GLN A 20 -17.82 33.18 9.84
C GLN A 20 -17.73 33.76 8.41
N ALA A 21 -16.61 33.52 7.72
CA ALA A 21 -16.39 34.07 6.38
C ALA A 21 -17.25 33.42 5.29
N TYR A 22 -17.45 32.11 5.38
CA TYR A 22 -18.09 31.32 4.32
C TYR A 22 -19.44 30.70 4.76
N GLY A 23 -19.92 30.95 5.97
CA GLY A 23 -21.06 30.25 6.56
C GLY A 23 -22.35 30.32 5.76
N ASP A 24 -22.61 31.42 5.07
CA ASP A 24 -23.81 31.57 4.21
C ASP A 24 -23.67 30.71 2.94
N GLU A 25 -22.50 30.71 2.30
CA GLU A 25 -22.20 29.94 1.10
C GLU A 25 -22.25 28.42 1.40
N LEU A 26 -21.67 28.02 2.55
CA LEU A 26 -21.69 26.64 3.04
C LEU A 26 -23.12 26.08 3.21
N ARG A 27 -24.08 26.93 3.64
CA ARG A 27 -25.48 26.53 3.83
C ARG A 27 -26.28 26.50 2.53
N GLN A 28 -26.01 27.43 1.61
CA GLN A 28 -26.78 27.57 0.38
C GLN A 28 -26.38 26.57 -0.70
N ASN A 29 -25.09 26.35 -0.89
CA ASN A 29 -24.54 25.50 -1.96
C ASN A 29 -23.30 24.72 -1.50
N PRO A 30 -23.45 23.63 -0.72
CA PRO A 30 -22.32 22.92 -0.13
C PRO A 30 -21.22 22.49 -1.11
N SER A 31 -21.57 21.87 -2.24
CA SER A 31 -20.58 21.39 -3.23
C SER A 31 -19.82 22.54 -3.91
N THR A 32 -20.50 23.66 -4.18
CA THR A 32 -19.84 24.87 -4.73
C THR A 32 -18.95 25.51 -3.68
N ALA A 33 -19.39 25.58 -2.43
CA ALA A 33 -18.63 26.13 -1.32
C ALA A 33 -17.32 25.36 -1.07
N VAL A 34 -17.33 24.03 -1.16
CA VAL A 34 -16.09 23.23 -1.07
C VAL A 34 -15.07 23.67 -2.12
N ASN A 35 -15.50 23.87 -3.36
CA ASN A 35 -14.60 24.34 -4.43
C ASN A 35 -14.06 25.76 -4.16
N THR A 36 -14.89 26.65 -3.58
CA THR A 36 -14.46 27.98 -3.14
C THR A 36 -13.40 27.88 -2.02
N LEU A 37 -13.64 27.01 -1.02
CA LEU A 37 -12.66 26.78 0.05
C LEU A 37 -11.35 26.22 -0.49
N LEU A 38 -11.39 25.26 -1.42
CA LEU A 38 -10.18 24.70 -2.04
C LEU A 38 -9.37 25.74 -2.82
N LYS A 39 -10.03 26.69 -3.50
CA LYS A 39 -9.34 27.82 -4.11
C LYS A 39 -8.70 28.72 -3.06
N ALA A 40 -9.42 29.04 -1.98
CA ALA A 40 -8.89 29.86 -0.89
C ALA A 40 -7.66 29.22 -0.20
N VAL A 41 -7.54 27.89 -0.18
CA VAL A 41 -6.34 27.19 0.31
C VAL A 41 -5.09 27.61 -0.46
N ALA A 42 -5.18 27.76 -1.79
CA ALA A 42 -4.05 28.14 -2.63
C ALA A 42 -3.59 29.59 -2.34
N ASP A 43 -4.53 30.48 -2.04
CA ASP A 43 -4.27 31.88 -1.82
C ASP A 43 -3.88 32.24 -0.36
N THR A 44 -4.03 31.28 0.56
CA THR A 44 -3.77 31.49 1.99
C THR A 44 -2.33 31.14 2.34
N GLY A 45 -1.56 32.08 2.92
CA GLY A 45 -0.18 31.87 3.37
C GLY A 45 -0.07 31.17 4.73
N ASP A 46 -1.07 31.37 5.60
CA ASP A 46 -1.08 30.87 6.97
C ASP A 46 -1.43 29.37 7.06
N ALA A 47 -0.62 28.59 7.77
CA ALA A 47 -0.77 27.15 7.86
C ALA A 47 -2.04 26.71 8.61
N ALA A 48 -2.40 27.41 9.70
CA ALA A 48 -3.58 27.08 10.49
C ALA A 48 -4.86 27.35 9.70
N ARG A 49 -4.91 28.46 8.97
CA ARG A 49 -6.05 28.78 8.09
C ARG A 49 -6.16 27.83 6.91
N ARG A 50 -5.04 27.41 6.28
CA ARG A 50 -5.09 26.35 5.24
C ARG A 50 -5.65 25.06 5.76
N TYR A 51 -5.18 24.62 6.93
CA TYR A 51 -5.67 23.38 7.55
C TYR A 51 -7.15 23.50 7.93
N ALA A 52 -7.58 24.64 8.45
CA ALA A 52 -8.99 24.93 8.77
C ALA A 52 -9.87 24.90 7.53
N LEU A 53 -9.46 25.56 6.41
CA LEU A 53 -10.18 25.53 5.14
C LEU A 53 -10.39 24.10 4.65
N LEU A 54 -9.35 23.25 4.68
CA LEU A 54 -9.46 21.84 4.31
C LEU A 54 -10.33 21.03 5.28
N THR A 55 -10.27 21.32 6.58
CA THR A 55 -11.10 20.65 7.60
C THR A 55 -12.59 20.96 7.42
N VAL A 56 -12.93 22.22 7.16
CA VAL A 56 -14.31 22.65 6.88
C VAL A 56 -14.78 22.09 5.54
N ALA A 57 -13.94 22.13 4.51
CA ALA A 57 -14.25 21.57 3.19
C ALA A 57 -14.53 20.04 3.28
N GLU A 58 -13.73 19.28 4.03
CA GLU A 58 -13.97 17.85 4.27
C GLU A 58 -15.33 17.61 4.94
N ARG A 59 -15.62 18.35 6.00
CA ARG A 59 -16.89 18.23 6.71
C ARG A 59 -18.09 18.50 5.80
N VAL A 60 -18.03 19.58 5.03
CA VAL A 60 -19.13 19.97 4.12
C VAL A 60 -19.30 18.96 2.98
N ALA A 61 -18.20 18.43 2.43
CA ALA A 61 -18.27 17.39 1.41
C ALA A 61 -18.91 16.09 1.96
N VAL A 62 -18.59 15.71 3.20
CA VAL A 62 -19.22 14.57 3.88
C VAL A 62 -20.71 14.82 4.13
N GLU A 63 -21.10 16.00 4.58
CA GLU A 63 -22.50 16.40 4.82
C GLU A 63 -23.31 16.47 3.51
N ALA A 64 -22.64 16.83 2.40
CA ALA A 64 -23.25 16.84 1.06
C ALA A 64 -23.35 15.46 0.40
N ASP A 65 -22.94 14.39 1.09
CA ASP A 65 -22.95 13.01 0.57
C ASP A 65 -22.02 12.80 -0.66
N ASP A 66 -20.97 13.64 -0.78
CA ASP A 66 -20.01 13.63 -1.86
C ASP A 66 -18.69 12.98 -1.40
N ALA A 67 -18.62 11.66 -1.55
CA ALA A 67 -17.50 10.86 -1.10
C ALA A 67 -16.20 11.17 -1.86
N ASP A 68 -16.29 11.38 -3.18
CA ASP A 68 -15.13 11.66 -4.02
C ASP A 68 -14.52 13.01 -3.64
N LEU A 69 -15.35 14.01 -3.42
CA LEU A 69 -14.91 15.34 -3.01
C LEU A 69 -14.29 15.29 -1.60
N ALA A 70 -14.89 14.57 -0.64
CA ALA A 70 -14.34 14.42 0.71
C ALA A 70 -12.97 13.74 0.71
N LEU A 71 -12.79 12.70 -0.11
CA LEU A 71 -11.53 11.99 -0.28
C LEU A 71 -10.47 12.84 -0.99
N ASN A 72 -10.87 13.65 -1.96
CA ASN A 72 -9.97 14.61 -2.62
C ASN A 72 -9.45 15.64 -1.60
N VAL A 73 -10.33 16.21 -0.80
CA VAL A 73 -9.96 17.20 0.24
C VAL A 73 -8.97 16.60 1.24
N VAL A 74 -9.25 15.39 1.75
CA VAL A 74 -8.33 14.72 2.67
C VAL A 74 -6.98 14.40 2.01
N GLY A 75 -7.00 14.04 0.73
CA GLY A 75 -5.78 13.84 -0.06
C GLY A 75 -4.91 15.09 -0.13
N GLN A 76 -5.51 16.27 -0.38
CA GLN A 76 -4.80 17.55 -0.36
C GLN A 76 -4.24 17.88 1.02
N ARG A 77 -5.00 17.61 2.09
CA ARG A 77 -4.54 17.84 3.47
C ARG A 77 -3.33 16.99 3.81
N ILE A 78 -3.35 15.68 3.49
CA ILE A 78 -2.22 14.76 3.67
C ILE A 78 -0.99 15.16 2.84
N ALA A 79 -1.20 15.73 1.66
CA ALA A 79 -0.10 16.20 0.81
C ALA A 79 0.60 17.45 1.38
N MET A 80 -0.14 18.32 2.05
CA MET A 80 0.36 19.59 2.58
C MET A 80 0.88 19.50 4.01
N PHE A 81 0.28 18.64 4.85
CA PHE A 81 0.56 18.60 6.27
C PHE A 81 1.14 17.24 6.70
N ASP A 82 1.93 17.28 7.78
CA ASP A 82 2.48 16.09 8.40
C ASP A 82 1.42 15.45 9.31
N GLU A 83 0.62 14.59 8.71
CA GLU A 83 -0.40 13.78 9.39
C GLU A 83 -0.38 12.34 8.89
N ASP A 84 -0.87 11.42 9.72
CA ASP A 84 -1.04 10.02 9.36
C ASP A 84 -2.13 9.88 8.29
N GLY A 85 -1.68 9.67 7.05
CA GLY A 85 -2.57 9.60 5.89
C GLY A 85 -3.55 8.44 5.93
N MET A 86 -3.20 7.30 6.52
CA MET A 86 -4.10 6.15 6.65
C MET A 86 -5.20 6.46 7.66
N ARG A 87 -4.85 7.01 8.83
CA ARG A 87 -5.81 7.40 9.86
C ARG A 87 -6.73 8.53 9.39
N ALA A 88 -6.20 9.50 8.67
CA ALA A 88 -7.00 10.58 8.09
C ALA A 88 -8.05 10.04 7.11
N ARG A 89 -7.66 9.19 6.15
CA ARG A 89 -8.59 8.55 5.20
C ARG A 89 -9.61 7.65 5.90
N HIS A 90 -9.18 6.84 6.86
CA HIS A 90 -10.09 6.03 7.66
C HIS A 90 -11.11 6.89 8.41
N GLY A 91 -10.67 8.01 9.00
CA GLY A 91 -11.56 8.96 9.68
C GLY A 91 -12.66 9.50 8.77
N VAL A 92 -12.32 9.84 7.52
CA VAL A 92 -13.31 10.24 6.51
C VAL A 92 -14.26 9.12 6.16
N LEU A 93 -13.77 7.88 5.94
CA LEU A 93 -14.62 6.72 5.67
C LEU A 93 -15.64 6.46 6.79
N VAL A 94 -15.22 6.58 8.05
CA VAL A 94 -16.11 6.43 9.22
C VAL A 94 -17.19 7.51 9.24
N LYS A 95 -16.86 8.74 8.84
CA LYS A 95 -17.84 9.84 8.73
C LYS A 95 -18.80 9.60 7.56
N LEU A 96 -18.26 9.26 6.37
CA LEU A 96 -19.06 8.94 5.18
C LEU A 96 -20.04 7.78 5.45
N LYS A 97 -19.58 6.72 6.12
CA LYS A 97 -20.47 5.61 6.53
C LYS A 97 -21.72 6.07 7.29
N LYS A 98 -21.65 7.16 8.05
CA LYS A 98 -22.79 7.69 8.84
C LYS A 98 -23.69 8.62 8.03
N SER A 99 -23.17 9.29 7.02
CA SER A 99 -23.88 10.32 6.24
C SER A 99 -24.35 9.85 4.87
N VAL A 100 -23.58 8.98 4.20
CA VAL A 100 -23.84 8.53 2.83
C VAL A 100 -25.09 7.69 2.74
N LYS A 101 -26.00 8.06 1.85
CA LYS A 101 -27.26 7.34 1.60
C LYS A 101 -27.10 6.16 0.67
N LYS A 102 -26.07 6.18 -0.19
CA LYS A 102 -25.84 5.13 -1.19
C LYS A 102 -24.35 4.83 -1.27
N PHE A 103 -23.99 3.61 -0.92
CA PHE A 103 -22.61 3.12 -1.04
C PHE A 103 -22.35 2.49 -2.41
N ASP A 104 -21.10 2.53 -2.83
CA ASP A 104 -20.61 1.87 -4.03
C ASP A 104 -19.40 0.97 -3.75
N SER A 105 -18.96 0.26 -4.78
CA SER A 105 -17.81 -0.62 -4.70
C SER A 105 -16.47 0.13 -4.56
N ALA A 106 -16.40 1.42 -4.89
CA ALA A 106 -15.18 2.21 -4.77
C ALA A 106 -14.84 2.49 -3.31
N LEU A 107 -15.85 2.88 -2.50
CA LEU A 107 -15.69 3.05 -1.05
C LEU A 107 -15.31 1.74 -0.35
N PHE A 108 -15.90 0.62 -0.78
CA PHE A 108 -15.50 -0.71 -0.29
C PHE A 108 -14.01 -0.98 -0.56
N LYS A 109 -13.58 -0.79 -1.81
CA LYS A 109 -12.17 -1.01 -2.20
C LYS A 109 -11.22 -0.12 -1.41
N LEU A 110 -11.57 1.15 -1.20
CA LEU A 110 -10.76 2.06 -0.40
C LEU A 110 -10.63 1.60 1.05
N ALA A 111 -11.74 1.17 1.68
CA ALA A 111 -11.71 0.64 3.04
C ALA A 111 -10.83 -0.61 3.13
N ALA A 112 -10.95 -1.53 2.17
CA ALA A 112 -10.12 -2.73 2.08
C ALA A 112 -8.63 -2.39 1.88
N THR A 113 -8.31 -1.42 1.02
CA THR A 113 -6.93 -0.95 0.82
C THR A 113 -6.33 -0.38 2.10
N ILE A 114 -7.07 0.47 2.82
CA ILE A 114 -6.60 1.02 4.11
C ILE A 114 -6.35 -0.09 5.13
N ALA A 115 -7.23 -1.10 5.17
CA ALA A 115 -7.07 -2.24 6.08
C ALA A 115 -5.79 -3.03 5.77
N GLU A 116 -5.50 -3.27 4.51
CA GLU A 116 -4.30 -3.97 4.05
C GLU A 116 -3.01 -3.17 4.32
N GLU A 117 -3.00 -1.87 4.01
CA GLU A 117 -1.87 -0.97 4.25
C GLU A 117 -1.57 -0.84 5.76
N ALA A 118 -2.62 -0.71 6.60
CA ALA A 118 -2.48 -0.65 8.05
C ALA A 118 -1.92 -1.96 8.61
N ALA A 119 -2.38 -3.12 8.16
CA ALA A 119 -1.84 -4.41 8.57
C ALA A 119 -0.37 -4.59 8.13
N ALA A 120 -0.01 -4.11 6.94
CA ALA A 120 1.38 -4.16 6.46
C ALA A 120 2.31 -3.31 7.34
N SER A 121 1.83 -2.14 7.82
CA SER A 121 2.56 -1.29 8.77
C SER A 121 2.56 -1.81 10.22
N GLY A 122 1.70 -2.80 10.53
CA GLY A 122 1.53 -3.36 11.88
C GLY A 122 0.48 -2.67 12.75
N ASP A 123 -0.26 -1.68 12.22
CA ASP A 123 -1.39 -1.05 12.94
C ASP A 123 -2.66 -1.90 12.76
N PHE A 124 -2.71 -3.03 13.48
CA PHE A 124 -3.85 -3.95 13.40
C PHE A 124 -5.16 -3.37 13.93
N ASN A 125 -5.11 -2.36 14.80
CA ASN A 125 -6.34 -1.72 15.27
C ASN A 125 -6.99 -0.87 14.17
N LEU A 126 -6.18 -0.14 13.41
CA LEU A 126 -6.63 0.59 12.23
C LEU A 126 -7.10 -0.37 11.13
N ALA A 127 -6.36 -1.47 10.92
CA ALA A 127 -6.70 -2.50 9.93
C ALA A 127 -8.07 -3.11 10.20
N ASP A 128 -8.33 -3.54 11.45
CA ASP A 128 -9.62 -4.11 11.86
C ASP A 128 -10.75 -3.08 11.69
N GLY A 129 -10.55 -1.83 12.14
CA GLY A 129 -11.52 -0.76 11.99
C GLY A 129 -11.88 -0.49 10.52
N ALA A 130 -10.90 -0.49 9.61
CA ALA A 130 -11.14 -0.31 8.18
C ALA A 130 -11.84 -1.52 7.54
N ALA A 131 -11.50 -2.75 7.97
CA ALA A 131 -12.16 -3.97 7.50
C ALA A 131 -13.62 -4.04 7.95
N ASP A 132 -13.92 -3.58 9.17
CA ASP A 132 -15.31 -3.46 9.65
C ASP A 132 -16.11 -2.45 8.83
N VAL A 133 -15.50 -1.32 8.45
CA VAL A 133 -16.13 -0.36 7.52
C VAL A 133 -16.39 -1.00 6.16
N ALA A 134 -15.43 -1.77 5.62
CA ALA A 134 -15.62 -2.49 4.35
C ALA A 134 -16.81 -3.48 4.43
N LEU A 135 -16.88 -4.27 5.49
CA LEU A 135 -17.99 -5.22 5.69
C LEU A 135 -19.34 -4.50 5.80
N ASP A 136 -19.41 -3.42 6.56
CA ASP A 136 -20.64 -2.64 6.74
C ASP A 136 -21.11 -2.01 5.41
N ILE A 137 -20.18 -1.52 4.58
CA ILE A 137 -20.48 -1.03 3.23
C ILE A 137 -21.08 -2.17 2.38
N ALA A 138 -20.42 -3.34 2.34
CA ALA A 138 -20.88 -4.48 1.57
C ALA A 138 -22.28 -4.96 2.00
N VAL A 139 -22.55 -5.00 3.32
CA VAL A 139 -23.86 -5.37 3.87
C VAL A 139 -24.93 -4.33 3.53
N THR A 140 -24.57 -3.05 3.51
CA THR A 140 -25.50 -1.97 3.15
C THR A 140 -25.86 -2.05 1.65
N ILE A 141 -24.89 -2.28 0.77
CA ILE A 141 -25.11 -2.51 -0.66
C ILE A 141 -26.07 -3.71 -0.85
N ASP A 142 -25.85 -4.84 -0.16
CA ASP A 142 -26.73 -6.02 -0.23
C ASP A 142 -28.19 -5.71 0.18
N ARG A 143 -28.34 -4.93 1.24
CA ARG A 143 -29.68 -4.51 1.69
C ARG A 143 -30.39 -3.64 0.65
N ASP A 144 -29.67 -2.70 0.04
CA ASP A 144 -30.22 -1.80 -0.97
C ASP A 144 -30.52 -2.53 -2.29
N GLU A 145 -29.67 -3.48 -2.70
CA GLU A 145 -29.96 -4.37 -3.84
C GLU A 145 -31.21 -5.22 -3.61
N LYS A 146 -31.38 -5.78 -2.41
CA LYS A 146 -32.59 -6.55 -2.07
C LYS A 146 -33.84 -5.69 -2.14
N ARG A 147 -33.77 -4.43 -1.68
CA ARG A 147 -34.89 -3.47 -1.80
C ARG A 147 -35.20 -3.16 -3.26
N ALA A 148 -34.15 -2.80 -4.06
CA ALA A 148 -34.30 -2.50 -5.47
C ALA A 148 -34.89 -3.70 -6.25
N LEU A 149 -34.45 -4.93 -5.95
CA LEU A 149 -34.99 -6.14 -6.55
C LEU A 149 -36.46 -6.39 -6.15
N ALA A 150 -36.83 -6.10 -4.89
CA ALA A 150 -38.19 -6.21 -4.44
C ALA A 150 -39.12 -5.19 -5.14
N ASP A 151 -38.65 -3.95 -5.33
CA ASP A 151 -39.39 -2.90 -6.02
C ASP A 151 -39.48 -3.18 -7.53
N TYR A 152 -38.43 -3.69 -8.15
CA TYR A 152 -38.45 -4.19 -9.54
C TYR A 152 -39.53 -5.27 -9.74
N ARG A 153 -39.61 -6.25 -8.84
CA ARG A 153 -40.65 -7.31 -8.90
C ARG A 153 -42.08 -6.77 -8.76
N LYS A 154 -42.26 -5.69 -7.99
CA LYS A 154 -43.57 -5.05 -7.81
C LYS A 154 -43.98 -4.20 -9.01
N SER A 155 -43.02 -3.59 -9.71
CA SER A 155 -43.30 -2.66 -10.80
C SER A 155 -43.90 -3.31 -12.06
N ARG A 156 -43.87 -4.64 -12.18
CA ARG A 156 -44.39 -5.42 -13.32
C ARG A 156 -43.89 -4.93 -14.68
N GLN A 157 -42.70 -4.30 -14.75
CA GLN A 157 -42.10 -3.82 -16.01
C GLN A 157 -41.14 -4.89 -16.54
N PRO A 158 -41.58 -5.80 -17.44
CA PRO A 158 -40.74 -6.89 -17.95
C PRO A 158 -39.68 -6.44 -18.97
N GLN A 159 -39.61 -5.15 -19.32
CA GLN A 159 -38.75 -4.62 -20.37
C GLN A 159 -37.35 -4.19 -19.90
N GLN A 160 -37.10 -4.12 -18.58
CA GLN A 160 -35.78 -3.83 -18.06
C GLN A 160 -35.18 -5.07 -17.39
N PRO A 161 -33.89 -5.39 -17.62
CA PRO A 161 -33.26 -6.47 -16.87
C PRO A 161 -33.19 -6.13 -15.37
N PRO A 162 -33.26 -7.15 -14.49
CA PRO A 162 -33.07 -6.92 -13.07
C PRO A 162 -31.67 -6.34 -12.81
N PRO A 163 -31.49 -5.50 -11.77
CA PRO A 163 -30.17 -4.98 -11.40
C PRO A 163 -29.21 -6.14 -11.10
N GLU A 164 -27.99 -6.04 -11.63
CA GLU A 164 -26.96 -7.04 -11.36
C GLU A 164 -26.49 -6.97 -9.90
N PRO A 165 -26.47 -8.11 -9.19
CA PRO A 165 -26.04 -8.12 -7.79
C PRO A 165 -24.52 -8.04 -7.67
N ILE A 166 -24.01 -7.01 -7.04
CA ILE A 166 -22.58 -6.83 -6.72
C ILE A 166 -22.23 -7.11 -5.25
N ALA A 167 -23.22 -7.15 -4.37
CA ALA A 167 -23.02 -7.24 -2.93
C ALA A 167 -22.45 -8.58 -2.45
N ARG A 168 -22.86 -9.69 -3.04
CA ARG A 168 -22.42 -11.03 -2.59
C ARG A 168 -20.90 -11.23 -2.67
N PRO A 169 -20.24 -10.93 -3.79
CA PRO A 169 -18.78 -10.98 -3.84
C PRO A 169 -18.14 -10.03 -2.83
N LEU A 170 -18.64 -8.79 -2.66
CA LEU A 170 -18.07 -7.84 -1.72
C LEU A 170 -18.15 -8.32 -0.26
N ILE A 171 -19.26 -8.97 0.14
CA ILE A 171 -19.38 -9.58 1.47
C ILE A 171 -18.38 -10.73 1.66
N ALA A 172 -18.20 -11.55 0.62
CA ALA A 172 -17.23 -12.65 0.69
C ALA A 172 -15.80 -12.10 0.81
N ASP A 173 -15.46 -11.07 0.02
CA ASP A 173 -14.17 -10.39 0.06
C ASP A 173 -13.92 -9.73 1.42
N ALA A 174 -14.91 -9.05 2.00
CA ALA A 174 -14.81 -8.43 3.33
C ALA A 174 -14.52 -9.47 4.42
N LYS A 175 -15.23 -10.60 4.41
CA LYS A 175 -15.00 -11.69 5.37
C LYS A 175 -13.64 -12.34 5.20
N GLN A 176 -13.20 -12.52 3.96
CA GLN A 176 -11.87 -13.03 3.66
C GLN A 176 -10.79 -12.06 4.14
N LEU A 177 -10.99 -10.76 3.96
CA LEU A 177 -10.11 -9.71 4.48
C LEU A 177 -10.01 -9.79 6.00
N GLN A 178 -11.14 -9.79 6.72
CA GLN A 178 -11.15 -9.91 8.20
C GLN A 178 -10.39 -11.15 8.68
N LYS A 179 -10.61 -12.30 8.02
CA LYS A 179 -9.89 -13.52 8.35
C LYS A 179 -8.37 -13.39 8.12
N SER A 180 -7.98 -12.83 6.98
CA SER A 180 -6.56 -12.63 6.67
C SER A 180 -5.87 -11.68 7.66
N LEU A 181 -6.56 -10.64 8.13
CA LEU A 181 -6.06 -9.72 9.14
C LEU A 181 -5.89 -10.40 10.50
N GLN A 182 -6.86 -11.23 10.90
CA GLN A 182 -6.76 -12.02 12.13
C GLN A 182 -5.54 -12.96 12.08
N ASP A 183 -5.35 -13.67 10.97
CA ASP A 183 -4.20 -14.56 10.77
C ASP A 183 -2.87 -13.79 10.84
N ARG A 184 -2.78 -12.62 10.18
CA ARG A 184 -1.59 -11.75 10.23
C ARG A 184 -1.33 -11.20 11.63
N ARG A 185 -2.37 -10.81 12.37
CA ARG A 185 -2.25 -10.35 13.78
C ARG A 185 -1.69 -11.47 14.65
N GLN A 186 -2.20 -12.69 14.50
CA GLN A 186 -1.73 -13.84 15.25
C GLN A 186 -0.26 -14.15 14.93
N GLN A 187 0.13 -14.10 13.66
CA GLN A 187 1.53 -14.27 13.23
C GLN A 187 2.44 -13.19 13.83
N ALA A 188 2.00 -11.94 13.84
CA ALA A 188 2.76 -10.84 14.45
C ALA A 188 2.91 -11.00 15.97
N ALA A 189 1.86 -11.44 16.68
CA ALA A 189 1.93 -11.74 18.10
C ALA A 189 2.92 -12.88 18.38
N GLY A 190 2.83 -13.97 17.61
CA GLY A 190 3.77 -15.09 17.72
C GLY A 190 5.23 -14.69 17.47
N PHE A 191 5.45 -13.79 16.51
CA PHE A 191 6.77 -13.20 16.27
C PHE A 191 7.31 -12.46 17.49
N HIS A 192 6.51 -11.55 18.09
CA HIS A 192 6.94 -10.79 19.25
C HIS A 192 7.24 -11.69 20.46
N GLU A 193 6.43 -12.71 20.69
CA GLU A 193 6.70 -13.69 21.74
C GLU A 193 7.99 -14.49 21.48
N ALA A 194 8.23 -14.90 20.23
CA ALA A 194 9.45 -15.59 19.85
C ALA A 194 10.68 -14.69 19.98
N GLU A 195 10.56 -13.41 19.60
CA GLU A 195 11.63 -12.42 19.77
C GLU A 195 11.99 -12.23 21.25
N GLN A 196 11.00 -12.12 22.15
CA GLN A 196 11.23 -12.03 23.58
C GLN A 196 11.91 -13.29 24.14
N ARG A 197 11.49 -14.49 23.70
CA ARG A 197 12.16 -15.74 24.08
C ARG A 197 13.60 -15.79 23.62
N LEU A 198 13.91 -15.28 22.40
CA LEU A 198 15.28 -15.21 21.89
C LEU A 198 16.14 -14.22 22.66
N LEU A 199 15.59 -13.11 23.15
CA LEU A 199 16.30 -12.18 24.02
C LEU A 199 16.68 -12.85 25.37
N ALA A 200 15.79 -13.67 25.91
CA ALA A 200 16.02 -14.41 27.15
C ALA A 200 16.95 -15.64 26.95
N ASN A 201 16.80 -16.33 25.82
CA ASN A 201 17.60 -17.49 25.46
C ASN A 201 18.01 -17.45 23.98
N PRO A 202 19.18 -16.84 23.67
CA PRO A 202 19.66 -16.75 22.29
C PRO A 202 19.86 -18.09 21.57
N SER A 203 19.88 -19.22 22.29
CA SER A 203 20.06 -20.56 21.72
C SER A 203 18.73 -21.26 21.39
N ASP A 204 17.58 -20.64 21.64
CA ASP A 204 16.27 -21.22 21.34
C ASP A 204 16.06 -21.33 19.84
N VAL A 205 16.19 -22.59 19.34
CA VAL A 205 16.11 -22.91 17.92
C VAL A 205 14.69 -22.69 17.38
N GLU A 206 13.66 -23.03 18.15
CA GLU A 206 12.28 -22.87 17.71
C GLU A 206 11.87 -21.40 17.61
N SER A 207 12.24 -20.59 18.58
CA SER A 207 12.02 -19.14 18.50
C SER A 207 12.81 -18.49 17.36
N ALA A 208 14.06 -18.95 17.10
CA ALA A 208 14.82 -18.49 15.96
C ALA A 208 14.12 -18.82 14.64
N ARG A 209 13.58 -20.05 14.51
CA ARG A 209 12.82 -20.47 13.32
C ARG A 209 11.61 -19.55 13.10
N GLN A 210 10.81 -19.31 14.13
CA GLN A 210 9.61 -18.47 14.06
C GLN A 210 9.95 -17.03 13.66
N VAL A 211 11.01 -16.46 14.25
CA VAL A 211 11.49 -15.11 13.91
C VAL A 211 11.98 -15.07 12.46
N GLY A 212 12.77 -16.03 12.02
CA GLY A 212 13.27 -16.09 10.65
C GLY A 212 12.17 -16.24 9.62
N GLU A 213 11.22 -17.16 9.86
CA GLU A 213 10.07 -17.35 8.98
C GLU A 213 9.21 -16.09 8.87
N TYR A 214 8.91 -15.42 9.97
CA TYR A 214 8.13 -14.19 9.96
C TYR A 214 8.84 -13.07 9.20
N LEU A 215 10.13 -12.84 9.49
CA LEU A 215 10.90 -11.78 8.82
C LEU A 215 11.02 -12.04 7.32
N CYS A 216 11.42 -13.25 6.90
CA CYS A 216 11.63 -13.54 5.49
C CYS A 216 10.31 -13.69 4.71
N PHE A 217 9.36 -14.49 5.21
CA PHE A 217 8.19 -14.87 4.42
C PHE A 217 6.98 -13.95 4.62
N VAL A 218 6.87 -13.24 5.75
CA VAL A 218 5.75 -12.32 6.02
C VAL A 218 6.15 -10.86 5.79
N LYS A 219 7.30 -10.45 6.34
CA LYS A 219 7.79 -9.06 6.20
C LYS A 219 8.67 -8.85 4.97
N GLN A 220 9.12 -9.92 4.32
CA GLN A 220 10.08 -9.89 3.21
C GLN A 220 11.40 -9.17 3.58
N ASP A 221 11.72 -9.14 4.87
CA ASP A 221 12.97 -8.59 5.41
C ASP A 221 14.03 -9.72 5.46
N TRP A 222 14.52 -10.08 4.29
CA TRP A 222 15.52 -11.14 4.12
C TRP A 222 16.84 -10.77 4.80
N GLY A 223 17.23 -9.49 4.75
CA GLY A 223 18.47 -9.03 5.39
C GLY A 223 18.52 -9.32 6.88
N ARG A 224 17.40 -9.18 7.61
CA ARG A 224 17.31 -9.49 9.03
C ARG A 224 16.96 -10.94 9.30
N GLY A 225 16.18 -11.57 8.44
CA GLY A 225 15.59 -12.90 8.65
C GLY A 225 16.55 -14.06 8.37
N LEU A 226 17.40 -13.97 7.35
CA LEU A 226 18.28 -15.05 6.89
C LEU A 226 19.16 -15.64 8.00
N LYS A 227 19.73 -14.82 8.88
CA LYS A 227 20.57 -15.31 9.99
C LYS A 227 19.83 -16.25 10.95
N TYR A 228 18.54 -16.07 11.11
CA TYR A 228 17.71 -16.95 11.95
C TYR A 228 17.33 -18.22 11.18
N LEU A 229 16.98 -18.13 9.89
CA LEU A 229 16.70 -19.30 9.06
C LEU A 229 17.93 -20.18 8.87
N ALA A 230 19.11 -19.61 8.66
CA ALA A 230 20.35 -20.36 8.54
C ALA A 230 20.69 -21.17 9.78
N ARG A 231 20.25 -20.72 10.96
CA ARG A 231 20.47 -21.41 12.23
C ARG A 231 19.39 -22.45 12.55
N ALA A 232 18.14 -22.15 12.20
CA ALA A 232 16.99 -22.87 12.74
C ALA A 232 15.91 -23.22 11.72
N GLY A 233 16.08 -22.87 10.46
CA GLY A 233 15.15 -23.22 9.38
C GLY A 233 15.10 -24.72 9.12
N ASN A 234 14.01 -25.18 8.52
CA ASN A 234 13.91 -26.55 8.00
C ASN A 234 14.73 -26.68 6.71
N GLU A 235 15.20 -27.88 6.42
CA GLU A 235 15.81 -28.17 5.11
C GLU A 235 14.74 -28.12 3.99
N PRO A 236 15.02 -27.54 2.81
CA PRO A 236 16.30 -26.97 2.35
C PRO A 236 16.51 -25.46 2.70
N VAL A 237 15.58 -24.84 3.42
CA VAL A 237 15.59 -23.39 3.72
C VAL A 237 16.83 -22.99 4.53
N ARG A 238 17.22 -23.83 5.50
CA ARG A 238 18.40 -23.58 6.34
C ARG A 238 19.69 -23.51 5.52
N GLU A 239 19.85 -24.47 4.60
CA GLU A 239 21.01 -24.53 3.73
C GLU A 239 21.09 -23.31 2.79
N LEU A 240 19.96 -22.95 2.14
CA LEU A 240 19.88 -21.82 1.24
C LEU A 240 20.15 -20.49 1.98
N ALA A 241 19.59 -20.30 3.16
CA ALA A 241 19.83 -19.13 3.98
C ALA A 241 21.33 -19.03 4.39
N GLY A 242 21.96 -20.15 4.72
CA GLY A 242 23.40 -20.21 5.01
C GLY A 242 24.27 -19.87 3.80
N GLN A 243 23.92 -20.39 2.62
CA GLN A 243 24.62 -20.07 1.36
C GLN A 243 24.49 -18.59 1.00
N GLU A 244 23.31 -18.01 1.19
CA GLU A 244 23.06 -16.61 0.88
C GLU A 244 23.82 -15.67 1.81
N LEU A 245 23.85 -15.94 3.12
CA LEU A 245 24.64 -15.19 4.08
C LEU A 245 26.15 -15.24 3.77
N ALA A 246 26.65 -16.38 3.32
CA ALA A 246 28.04 -16.51 2.91
C ALA A 246 28.33 -15.71 1.64
N ALA A 247 27.38 -15.63 0.72
CA ALA A 247 27.52 -14.88 -0.54
C ALA A 247 27.44 -13.36 -0.38
N VAL A 248 26.81 -12.84 0.68
CA VAL A 248 26.72 -11.37 0.92
C VAL A 248 28.09 -10.72 1.11
N GLY A 249 29.10 -11.47 1.56
CA GLY A 249 30.48 -10.97 1.70
C GLY A 249 31.34 -11.10 0.44
N ASP A 250 30.87 -11.83 -0.57
CA ASP A 250 31.65 -12.17 -1.76
C ASP A 250 31.18 -11.34 -2.97
N SER A 251 31.78 -10.16 -3.11
CA SER A 251 31.58 -9.25 -4.25
C SER A 251 32.31 -9.73 -5.52
N THR A 252 32.37 -11.05 -5.76
CA THR A 252 32.95 -11.57 -6.99
C THR A 252 32.10 -11.20 -8.19
N ALA A 253 32.78 -10.87 -9.30
CA ALA A 253 32.11 -10.52 -10.56
C ALA A 253 31.38 -11.72 -11.24
N ASP A 254 31.48 -12.94 -10.65
CA ASP A 254 30.79 -14.13 -11.16
C ASP A 254 29.34 -14.22 -10.69
N PRO A 255 28.34 -14.07 -11.59
CA PRO A 255 26.94 -14.19 -11.23
C PRO A 255 26.49 -15.65 -10.99
N GLY A 256 27.29 -16.65 -11.35
CA GLY A 256 26.93 -18.07 -11.31
C GLY A 256 26.49 -18.58 -9.92
N PRO A 257 27.20 -18.28 -8.81
CA PRO A 257 26.78 -18.65 -7.46
C PRO A 257 25.41 -18.07 -7.11
N ARG A 258 25.15 -16.79 -7.41
CA ARG A 258 23.87 -16.12 -7.14
C ARG A 258 22.74 -16.68 -8.03
N PHE A 259 23.04 -17.06 -9.27
CA PHE A 259 22.09 -17.72 -10.16
C PHE A 259 21.65 -19.09 -9.58
N ARG A 260 22.61 -19.89 -9.09
CA ARG A 260 22.31 -21.18 -8.43
C ARG A 260 21.49 -21.01 -7.15
N LEU A 261 21.81 -19.98 -6.35
CA LEU A 261 21.07 -19.64 -5.13
C LEU A 261 19.61 -19.27 -5.44
N ALA A 262 19.36 -18.38 -6.40
CA ALA A 262 18.02 -18.04 -6.86
C ALA A 262 17.25 -19.27 -7.35
N GLY A 263 17.94 -20.16 -8.10
CA GLY A 263 17.39 -21.45 -8.51
C GLY A 263 17.08 -22.38 -7.33
N GLY A 264 17.84 -22.32 -6.25
CA GLY A 264 17.60 -23.03 -5.00
C GLY A 264 16.31 -22.59 -4.31
N TRP A 265 16.15 -21.27 -4.10
CA TRP A 265 14.93 -20.70 -3.51
C TRP A 265 13.69 -21.01 -4.35
N TRP A 266 13.83 -20.95 -5.69
CA TRP A 266 12.72 -21.31 -6.58
C TRP A 266 12.32 -22.79 -6.42
N ARG A 267 13.28 -23.71 -6.39
CA ARG A 267 13.02 -25.14 -6.17
C ARG A 267 12.43 -25.43 -4.78
N ALA A 268 12.90 -24.74 -3.73
CA ALA A 268 12.33 -24.88 -2.40
C ALA A 268 10.83 -24.47 -2.39
N ALA A 269 10.49 -23.42 -3.13
CA ALA A 269 9.10 -22.97 -3.28
C ALA A 269 8.22 -24.00 -4.04
N ASP A 270 8.79 -24.74 -4.99
CA ASP A 270 8.07 -25.77 -5.77
C ASP A 270 8.07 -27.15 -5.08
N GLY A 271 8.95 -27.34 -4.10
CA GLY A 271 9.18 -28.65 -3.44
C GLY A 271 8.13 -29.09 -2.43
N GLY A 272 7.11 -28.26 -2.15
CA GLY A 272 5.98 -28.61 -1.27
C GLY A 272 6.30 -28.62 0.24
N THR A 273 7.50 -28.25 0.64
CA THR A 273 7.89 -28.12 2.06
C THR A 273 7.47 -26.77 2.68
N LEU A 274 7.22 -25.78 1.84
CA LEU A 274 6.74 -24.46 2.22
C LEU A 274 5.22 -24.37 2.08
N THR A 275 4.58 -23.64 2.99
CA THR A 275 3.17 -23.28 2.81
C THR A 275 2.99 -22.39 1.57
N ALA A 276 1.79 -22.31 1.02
CA ALA A 276 1.54 -21.51 -0.18
C ALA A 276 2.00 -20.05 -0.06
N PRO A 277 1.76 -19.31 1.06
CA PRO A 277 2.31 -17.97 1.26
C PRO A 277 3.84 -17.93 1.33
N GLN A 278 4.47 -18.87 2.03
CA GLN A 278 5.93 -18.96 2.13
C GLN A 278 6.56 -19.27 0.76
N ALA A 279 5.95 -20.15 -0.01
CA ALA A 279 6.40 -20.46 -1.38
C ALA A 279 6.29 -19.24 -2.30
N ALA A 280 5.23 -18.45 -2.18
CA ALA A 280 5.09 -17.20 -2.94
C ALA A 280 6.18 -16.19 -2.57
N ALA A 281 6.47 -16.01 -1.28
CA ALA A 281 7.54 -15.12 -0.80
C ALA A 281 8.94 -15.60 -1.25
N ALA A 282 9.20 -16.91 -1.21
CA ALA A 282 10.47 -17.47 -1.68
C ALA A 282 10.65 -17.30 -3.20
N ARG A 283 9.58 -17.43 -4.00
CA ARG A 283 9.64 -17.12 -5.44
C ARG A 283 9.89 -15.65 -5.71
N ALA A 284 9.25 -14.76 -4.97
CA ALA A 284 9.47 -13.31 -5.10
C ALA A 284 10.93 -12.96 -4.79
N HIS A 285 11.48 -13.49 -3.70
CA HIS A 285 12.89 -13.32 -3.36
C HIS A 285 13.85 -13.86 -4.43
N ALA A 286 13.60 -15.06 -4.92
CA ALA A 286 14.38 -15.62 -6.04
C ALA A 286 14.30 -14.75 -7.29
N ALA A 287 13.13 -14.19 -7.59
CA ALA A 287 12.92 -13.28 -8.72
C ALA A 287 13.73 -11.98 -8.58
N GLU A 288 13.83 -11.43 -7.37
CA GLU A 288 14.69 -10.28 -7.08
C GLU A 288 16.16 -10.59 -7.32
N ILE A 289 16.65 -11.72 -6.80
CA ILE A 289 18.04 -12.15 -7.05
C ILE A 289 18.32 -12.32 -8.55
N TYR A 290 17.40 -12.96 -9.30
CA TYR A 290 17.54 -13.06 -10.76
C TYR A 290 17.57 -11.70 -11.44
N ALA A 291 16.72 -10.76 -11.03
CA ALA A 291 16.69 -9.42 -11.60
C ALA A 291 18.00 -8.66 -11.37
N GLU A 292 18.60 -8.78 -10.19
CA GLU A 292 19.86 -8.11 -9.83
C GLU A 292 21.06 -8.60 -10.65
N ILE A 293 21.13 -9.91 -10.94
CA ILE A 293 22.26 -10.49 -11.67
C ILE A 293 22.09 -10.51 -13.18
N MET A 294 20.89 -10.23 -13.69
CA MET A 294 20.52 -10.43 -15.09
C MET A 294 21.45 -9.73 -16.07
N ALA A 295 21.88 -8.50 -15.79
CA ALA A 295 22.79 -7.74 -16.63
C ALA A 295 24.24 -8.33 -16.70
N GLN A 296 24.58 -9.23 -15.77
CA GLN A 296 25.91 -9.87 -15.67
C GLN A 296 25.91 -11.26 -16.32
N LEU A 297 24.74 -11.84 -16.64
CA LEU A 297 24.63 -13.16 -17.24
C LEU A 297 25.03 -13.13 -18.73
N THR A 298 25.99 -13.94 -19.08
CA THR A 298 26.48 -14.08 -20.47
C THR A 298 25.94 -15.34 -21.15
N ASP A 299 25.54 -16.36 -20.39
CA ASP A 299 24.93 -17.58 -20.92
C ASP A 299 23.48 -17.29 -21.36
N PRO A 300 23.12 -17.54 -22.65
CA PRO A 300 21.77 -17.26 -23.15
C PRO A 300 20.66 -18.06 -22.46
N ILE A 301 20.97 -19.27 -21.96
CA ILE A 301 19.99 -20.14 -21.28
C ILE A 301 19.71 -19.59 -19.89
N GLU A 302 20.75 -19.24 -19.14
CA GLU A 302 20.63 -18.62 -17.81
C GLU A 302 19.90 -17.28 -17.89
N LEU A 303 20.25 -16.45 -18.88
CA LEU A 303 19.58 -15.18 -19.12
C LEU A 303 18.08 -15.36 -19.44
N ALA A 304 17.75 -16.31 -20.31
CA ALA A 304 16.36 -16.61 -20.66
C ALA A 304 15.56 -17.08 -19.43
N LEU A 305 16.16 -17.92 -18.56
CA LEU A 305 15.53 -18.40 -17.34
C LEU A 305 15.36 -17.27 -16.32
N ALA A 306 16.36 -16.42 -16.14
CA ALA A 306 16.30 -15.27 -15.24
C ALA A 306 15.19 -14.28 -15.68
N LYS A 307 15.10 -13.95 -16.97
CA LYS A 307 14.00 -13.15 -17.55
C LYS A 307 12.64 -13.74 -17.25
N LYS A 308 12.46 -15.04 -17.51
CA LYS A 308 11.20 -15.74 -17.29
C LYS A 308 10.76 -15.70 -15.82
N ARG A 309 11.70 -15.87 -14.89
CA ARG A 309 11.42 -15.96 -13.45
C ARG A 309 11.32 -14.61 -12.77
N SER A 310 12.08 -13.61 -13.21
CA SER A 310 11.98 -12.23 -12.68
C SER A 310 10.77 -11.46 -13.22
N GLY A 311 10.21 -11.87 -14.38
CA GLY A 311 9.15 -11.12 -15.06
C GLY A 311 9.63 -9.76 -15.60
N ARG A 312 10.94 -9.51 -15.65
CA ARG A 312 11.55 -8.25 -16.11
C ARG A 312 12.36 -8.48 -17.39
N GLU A 313 12.34 -7.50 -18.29
CA GLU A 313 13.35 -7.41 -19.32
C GLU A 313 14.65 -6.81 -18.71
N PRO A 314 15.85 -7.22 -19.15
CA PRO A 314 17.08 -6.60 -18.67
C PRO A 314 17.08 -5.12 -19.05
N ASP A 315 17.51 -4.27 -18.15
CA ASP A 315 17.87 -2.90 -18.51
C ASP A 315 18.88 -2.94 -19.68
N PRO A 316 18.68 -2.13 -20.73
CA PRO A 316 19.65 -2.06 -21.81
C PRO A 316 21.02 -1.73 -21.19
N PRO A 317 22.12 -2.41 -21.62
CA PRO A 317 23.44 -2.12 -21.12
C PRO A 317 23.68 -0.62 -21.24
N ALA A 318 24.16 0.00 -20.16
CA ALA A 318 24.48 1.42 -20.13
C ALA A 318 25.31 1.71 -21.41
N SER A 319 24.73 2.45 -22.34
CA SER A 319 25.36 2.75 -23.61
C SER A 319 26.66 3.49 -23.31
N ASN A 320 27.78 2.80 -23.50
CA ASN A 320 29.08 3.44 -23.64
C ASN A 320 29.05 4.23 -24.97
N GLU A 321 28.22 5.25 -25.06
CA GLU A 321 28.39 6.22 -26.12
C GLU A 321 29.71 6.91 -25.87
N PRO A 322 30.68 6.80 -26.80
CA PRO A 322 31.91 7.57 -26.71
C PRO A 322 31.48 9.04 -26.70
N VAL A 323 31.89 9.74 -25.64
CA VAL A 323 31.75 11.20 -25.55
C VAL A 323 32.33 11.78 -26.83
N LYS A 324 31.50 12.32 -27.72
CA LYS A 324 31.93 13.02 -28.92
C LYS A 324 32.90 14.12 -28.47
N PRO A 325 34.15 14.15 -28.95
CA PRO A 325 35.03 15.24 -28.65
C PRO A 325 34.42 16.54 -29.12
N GLY A 326 34.43 17.54 -28.23
CA GLY A 326 33.75 18.82 -28.37
C GLY A 326 33.98 19.45 -29.73
N ALA A 327 32.92 19.99 -30.28
CA ALA A 327 32.93 20.87 -31.44
C ALA A 327 33.79 22.10 -31.09
N GLU A 328 34.85 22.30 -31.88
CA GLU A 328 35.66 23.52 -31.84
C GLU A 328 34.78 24.76 -32.00
N PRO A 329 35.04 25.86 -31.25
CA PRO A 329 34.32 27.11 -31.42
C PRO A 329 34.71 27.73 -32.77
N GLN A 330 33.73 27.85 -33.68
CA GLN A 330 33.89 28.57 -34.94
C GLN A 330 34.30 30.02 -34.65
N ALA A 331 35.48 30.39 -35.13
CA ALA A 331 36.01 31.73 -35.09
C ALA A 331 35.07 32.72 -35.82
N GLY A 332 34.72 33.79 -35.15
CA GLY A 332 33.83 34.83 -35.62
C GLY A 332 34.31 35.49 -36.89
N ASP A 333 33.39 35.61 -37.84
CA ASP A 333 33.48 36.39 -39.05
C ASP A 333 33.42 37.89 -38.69
N ARG A 334 34.60 38.54 -38.70
CA ARG A 334 34.71 39.99 -38.62
C ARG A 334 34.48 40.56 -40.02
N ARG A 335 33.34 41.17 -40.27
CA ARG A 335 33.17 42.09 -41.41
C ARG A 335 33.52 43.51 -40.98
N PRO A 336 34.35 44.21 -41.80
CA PRO A 336 34.58 45.65 -41.59
C PRO A 336 33.55 46.47 -42.32
N ARG A 337 32.95 47.42 -41.64
CA ARG A 337 32.65 48.84 -41.92
C ARG A 337 31.46 49.32 -41.07
#